data_f4551cf5d838226cce81928efe1adf29
#
_entry.id   f4551cf5d838226cce81928efe1adf29
#
_cell.length_a   1.000
_cell.length_b   1.000
_cell.length_c   1.000
_cell.angle_alpha   90.00
_cell.angle_beta   90.00
_cell.angle_gamma   90.00
#
_symmetry.space_group_name_H-M   'P 1'
#
loop_
_entity.id
_entity.type
_entity.pdbx_description
1 polymer ?
#
loop_
_entity_poly.entity_id
_entity_poly.type
_entity_poly.pdbx_seq_one_letter_code
_entity_poly.pdbx_strand_id
1 'polypeptide(L)'
;MTLHNSSSAASNSDSSATLAKRAAYSVAAGAAAMTAASAEAEVRYSGVQDISIAQFSAQDLNLDGDAYTDILLKNYVFGANYQGATVNFYPGKVVGFNTGINYATALSFGDTIDAGATAGGPFAVSLAYPNNPNSEFDNATGAYIGLEFPINATSHFGWVRVTIDNAAGTFVINDWAYNDTPGEGLFAGQVPEPGTLGLLAAGAAGLAAVRRRRKDAS
;
A
#
# COMPACT_ATOMS: atom_id res chain seq x y z
N MET A 1 -72.45 41.39 30.61
CA MET A 1 -72.02 39.98 30.70
C MET A 1 -71.31 39.62 29.42
N THR A 2 -69.99 39.79 29.41
CA THR A 2 -69.15 39.60 28.20
C THR A 2 -68.15 38.50 28.50
N LEU A 3 -68.28 37.38 27.80
CA LEU A 3 -67.35 36.26 27.86
C LEU A 3 -66.16 36.50 26.95
N HIS A 4 -64.99 36.55 27.51
CA HIS A 4 -63.72 36.58 26.79
C HIS A 4 -63.31 35.17 26.41
N ASN A 5 -63.11 34.93 25.12
CA ASN A 5 -62.60 33.70 24.57
C ASN A 5 -61.10 33.91 24.27
N SER A 6 -60.24 33.38 25.09
CA SER A 6 -58.80 33.38 24.86
C SER A 6 -58.42 32.10 24.14
N SER A 7 -58.14 32.19 22.90
CA SER A 7 -57.61 31.13 22.03
C SER A 7 -56.11 30.96 22.30
N SER A 8 -55.72 29.75 22.68
CA SER A 8 -54.33 29.36 22.86
C SER A 8 -53.63 29.11 21.53
N ALA A 9 -52.72 29.97 21.18
CA ALA A 9 -51.78 29.77 20.08
C ALA A 9 -50.34 29.61 20.62
N ALA A 10 -50.04 28.46 21.16
CA ALA A 10 -48.68 28.15 21.63
C ALA A 10 -48.41 26.64 21.63
N SER A 11 -48.25 26.01 20.45
CA SER A 11 -47.69 24.64 20.40
C SER A 11 -46.95 24.28 19.11
N ASN A 12 -46.85 25.18 18.12
CA ASN A 12 -46.19 24.82 16.83
C ASN A 12 -44.74 25.29 16.67
N SER A 13 -44.20 26.10 17.60
CA SER A 13 -42.81 26.57 17.49
C SER A 13 -41.76 25.59 18.06
N ASP A 14 -42.17 24.78 19.04
CA ASP A 14 -41.19 23.84 19.69
C ASP A 14 -40.88 22.60 18.86
N SER A 15 -41.85 22.13 18.03
CA SER A 15 -41.66 20.98 17.16
C SER A 15 -40.72 21.26 15.98
N SER A 16 -40.80 22.46 15.39
CA SER A 16 -39.94 22.88 14.29
C SER A 16 -38.51 23.11 14.72
N ALA A 17 -38.28 23.68 15.91
CA ALA A 17 -36.94 23.86 16.51
C ALA A 17 -36.28 22.53 16.87
N THR A 18 -37.07 21.55 17.32
CA THR A 18 -36.57 20.20 17.66
C THR A 18 -36.19 19.41 16.42
N LEU A 19 -36.98 19.54 15.32
CA LEU A 19 -36.70 18.93 14.00
C LEU A 19 -35.46 19.52 13.36
N ALA A 20 -35.26 20.85 13.44
CA ALA A 20 -34.10 21.53 12.92
C ALA A 20 -32.79 21.12 13.69
N LYS A 21 -32.86 21.00 15.02
CA LYS A 21 -31.74 20.48 15.82
C LYS A 21 -31.39 19.04 15.48
N ARG A 22 -32.39 18.16 15.33
CA ARG A 22 -32.15 16.75 14.94
C ARG A 22 -31.56 16.61 13.55
N ALA A 23 -31.95 17.44 12.60
CA ALA A 23 -31.36 17.49 11.25
C ALA A 23 -29.90 17.97 11.29
N ALA A 24 -29.59 19.00 12.10
CA ALA A 24 -28.24 19.51 12.25
C ALA A 24 -27.28 18.48 12.88
N TYR A 25 -27.73 17.72 13.88
CA TYR A 25 -26.92 16.66 14.50
C TYR A 25 -26.71 15.47 13.56
N SER A 26 -27.67 15.12 12.69
CA SER A 26 -27.49 14.04 11.73
C SER A 26 -26.54 14.40 10.59
N VAL A 27 -26.47 15.66 10.19
CA VAL A 27 -25.51 16.16 9.19
C VAL A 27 -24.09 16.26 9.82
N ALA A 28 -23.99 16.74 11.07
CA ALA A 28 -22.71 16.82 11.77
C ALA A 28 -22.11 15.41 12.06
N ALA A 29 -22.93 14.42 12.42
CA ALA A 29 -22.49 13.04 12.62
C ALA A 29 -22.07 12.38 11.28
N GLY A 30 -22.72 12.70 10.18
CA GLY A 30 -22.33 12.23 8.84
C GLY A 30 -21.01 12.87 8.37
N ALA A 31 -20.81 14.16 8.60
CA ALA A 31 -19.58 14.86 8.27
C ALA A 31 -18.39 14.39 9.13
N ALA A 32 -18.60 14.13 10.43
CA ALA A 32 -17.55 13.60 11.30
C ALA A 32 -17.13 12.16 10.93
N ALA A 33 -18.05 11.34 10.42
CA ALA A 33 -17.72 10.01 9.91
C ALA A 33 -16.94 10.06 8.59
N MET A 34 -17.06 11.13 7.81
CA MET A 34 -16.28 11.30 6.56
C MET A 34 -14.90 11.91 6.81
N THR A 35 -14.68 12.60 7.95
CA THR A 35 -13.37 13.16 8.32
C THR A 35 -12.52 12.21 9.14
N ALA A 36 -13.10 11.09 9.60
CA ALA A 36 -12.38 9.98 10.21
C ALA A 36 -11.97 8.90 9.17
N ALA A 37 -11.83 9.28 7.90
CA ALA A 37 -10.89 8.56 7.04
C ALA A 37 -9.51 8.83 7.67
N SER A 38 -9.08 7.92 8.55
CA SER A 38 -7.72 7.83 9.02
C SER A 38 -6.82 8.05 7.81
N ALA A 39 -5.72 8.77 7.99
CA ALA A 39 -4.58 8.65 7.10
C ALA A 39 -4.12 7.18 7.25
N GLU A 40 -4.84 6.26 6.61
CA GLU A 40 -4.36 4.90 6.43
C GLU A 40 -3.11 5.04 5.58
N ALA A 41 -2.08 4.32 5.96
CA ALA A 41 -0.86 4.20 5.21
C ALA A 41 -1.19 4.05 3.73
N GLU A 42 -0.83 5.04 2.91
CA GLU A 42 -1.25 5.06 1.51
C GLU A 42 -0.27 4.22 0.70
N VAL A 43 -0.66 2.99 0.41
CA VAL A 43 0.12 2.14 -0.48
C VAL A 43 -0.02 2.66 -1.91
N ARG A 44 1.11 3.00 -2.52
CA ARG A 44 1.22 3.38 -3.94
C ARG A 44 1.58 2.15 -4.74
N TYR A 45 0.78 1.82 -5.74
CA TYR A 45 0.95 0.64 -6.58
C TYR A 45 1.14 1.02 -8.05
N SER A 46 2.13 0.42 -8.69
CA SER A 46 2.49 0.67 -10.09
C SER A 46 1.44 0.17 -11.11
N GLY A 47 0.55 -0.73 -10.71
CA GLY A 47 -0.14 -1.58 -11.68
C GLY A 47 0.81 -2.63 -12.28
N VAL A 48 0.26 -3.54 -13.06
CA VAL A 48 1.05 -4.56 -13.78
C VAL A 48 1.89 -3.90 -14.86
N GLN A 49 3.20 -4.20 -14.88
CA GLN A 49 4.19 -3.58 -15.76
C GLN A 49 4.82 -4.59 -16.72
N ASP A 50 5.20 -5.77 -16.24
CA ASP A 50 5.82 -6.87 -16.98
C ASP A 50 7.06 -6.44 -17.81
N ILE A 51 7.96 -5.66 -17.19
CA ILE A 51 9.17 -5.12 -17.82
C ILE A 51 10.23 -6.23 -17.90
N SER A 52 10.61 -6.62 -19.11
CA SER A 52 11.68 -7.58 -19.33
C SER A 52 13.05 -6.89 -19.33
N ILE A 53 13.98 -7.43 -18.51
CA ILE A 53 15.39 -7.00 -18.49
C ILE A 53 16.19 -7.94 -19.37
N ALA A 54 16.72 -7.42 -20.47
CA ALA A 54 17.57 -8.20 -21.36
C ALA A 54 18.88 -8.64 -20.67
N GLN A 55 19.45 -9.78 -21.10
CA GLN A 55 20.80 -10.16 -20.64
C GLN A 55 21.82 -9.06 -20.97
N PHE A 56 22.84 -8.93 -20.11
CA PHE A 56 23.87 -7.88 -20.14
C PHE A 56 23.33 -6.46 -19.93
N SER A 57 22.14 -6.36 -19.35
CA SER A 57 21.45 -5.09 -19.10
C SER A 57 21.04 -4.95 -17.64
N ALA A 58 20.62 -3.74 -17.30
CA ALA A 58 20.03 -3.40 -16.02
C ALA A 58 18.83 -2.49 -16.22
N GLN A 59 17.90 -2.52 -15.27
CA GLN A 59 16.72 -1.66 -15.23
C GLN A 59 16.73 -0.85 -13.96
N ASP A 60 16.77 0.47 -14.12
CA ASP A 60 16.49 1.41 -13.04
C ASP A 60 15.00 1.47 -12.78
N LEU A 61 14.61 1.32 -11.51
CA LEU A 61 13.25 1.58 -11.05
C LEU A 61 13.25 2.77 -10.11
N ASN A 62 12.36 3.69 -10.40
CA ASN A 62 11.97 4.80 -9.56
C ASN A 62 10.56 4.48 -9.05
N LEU A 63 10.43 4.15 -7.78
CA LEU A 63 9.18 3.67 -7.19
C LEU A 63 8.21 4.82 -6.92
N ASP A 64 8.73 5.97 -6.48
CA ASP A 64 7.96 7.13 -6.04
C ASP A 64 7.75 8.19 -7.14
N GLY A 65 8.47 8.06 -8.27
CA GLY A 65 8.36 8.96 -9.41
C GLY A 65 9.14 10.27 -9.27
N ASP A 66 10.09 10.33 -8.34
CA ASP A 66 10.99 11.49 -8.18
C ASP A 66 12.10 11.49 -9.26
N ALA A 67 13.20 12.24 -9.05
CA ALA A 67 14.31 12.34 -10.01
C ALA A 67 15.35 11.23 -9.87
N TYR A 68 15.20 10.32 -8.89
CA TYR A 68 16.23 9.37 -8.50
C TYR A 68 15.76 7.93 -8.71
N THR A 69 16.73 7.04 -8.86
CA THR A 69 16.50 5.59 -8.92
C THR A 69 16.50 5.02 -7.51
N ASP A 70 15.47 4.27 -7.12
CA ASP A 70 15.38 3.63 -5.82
C ASP A 70 16.08 2.27 -5.83
N ILE A 71 15.85 1.48 -6.87
CA ILE A 71 16.46 0.17 -7.02
C ILE A 71 16.89 -0.09 -8.45
N LEU A 72 18.12 -0.60 -8.62
CA LEU A 72 18.69 -1.07 -9.87
C LEU A 72 18.63 -2.60 -9.92
N LEU A 73 17.93 -3.15 -10.88
CA LEU A 73 17.82 -4.59 -11.14
C LEU A 73 18.71 -4.98 -12.31
N LYS A 74 19.50 -6.03 -12.15
CA LYS A 74 20.60 -6.42 -13.05
C LYS A 74 20.39 -7.82 -13.60
N ASN A 75 20.61 -8.00 -14.90
CA ASN A 75 20.60 -9.29 -15.57
C ASN A 75 21.89 -9.47 -16.37
N TYR A 76 22.89 -10.07 -15.74
CA TYR A 76 24.24 -10.21 -16.30
C TYR A 76 24.65 -11.66 -16.46
N VAL A 77 25.83 -11.86 -17.05
CA VAL A 77 26.49 -13.17 -17.15
C VAL A 77 27.91 -13.05 -16.60
N PHE A 78 28.21 -13.80 -15.53
CA PHE A 78 29.53 -13.91 -14.91
C PHE A 78 29.93 -15.39 -14.82
N GLY A 79 30.34 -15.97 -15.94
CA GLY A 79 30.53 -17.43 -16.05
C GLY A 79 29.22 -18.22 -16.13
N ALA A 80 28.14 -17.70 -15.58
CA ALA A 80 26.77 -18.19 -15.67
C ALA A 80 25.79 -17.00 -15.55
N ASN A 81 24.50 -17.23 -15.75
CA ASN A 81 23.48 -16.22 -15.58
C ASN A 81 23.44 -15.73 -14.13
N TYR A 82 23.38 -14.43 -13.98
CA TYR A 82 23.35 -13.73 -12.68
C TYR A 82 22.27 -12.67 -12.69
N GLN A 83 21.39 -12.73 -11.71
CA GLN A 83 20.44 -11.66 -11.42
C GLN A 83 20.73 -11.06 -10.05
N GLY A 84 20.70 -9.75 -9.98
CA GLY A 84 21.00 -9.01 -8.75
C GLY A 84 20.21 -7.73 -8.62
N ALA A 85 20.20 -7.18 -7.41
CA ALA A 85 19.59 -5.90 -7.10
C ALA A 85 20.52 -5.02 -6.29
N THR A 86 20.36 -3.70 -6.43
CA THR A 86 21.05 -2.70 -5.61
C THR A 86 20.11 -1.56 -5.33
N VAL A 87 19.86 -1.25 -4.06
CA VAL A 87 19.19 -0.02 -3.65
C VAL A 87 20.20 1.12 -3.80
N ASN A 88 19.90 2.12 -4.59
CA ASN A 88 20.86 3.12 -5.02
C ASN A 88 21.21 4.18 -3.95
N PHE A 89 20.37 4.34 -2.95
CA PHE A 89 20.58 5.31 -1.89
C PHE A 89 20.92 4.64 -0.56
N TYR A 90 22.03 5.04 0.03
CA TYR A 90 22.33 4.75 1.42
C TYR A 90 21.49 5.69 2.33
N PRO A 91 20.80 5.20 3.37
CA PRO A 91 20.92 3.88 4.01
C PRO A 91 19.95 2.80 3.48
N GLY A 92 19.53 2.87 2.22
CA GLY A 92 18.63 1.87 1.64
C GLY A 92 19.13 0.44 1.83
N LYS A 93 18.19 -0.49 1.99
CA LYS A 93 18.46 -1.90 2.28
C LYS A 93 17.49 -2.79 1.56
N VAL A 94 17.91 -4.02 1.28
CA VAL A 94 17.05 -5.11 0.80
C VAL A 94 16.81 -6.09 1.95
N VAL A 95 15.61 -6.64 2.07
CA VAL A 95 15.35 -7.76 2.97
C VAL A 95 16.19 -8.94 2.51
N GLY A 96 17.18 -9.32 3.32
CA GLY A 96 18.17 -10.31 2.91
C GLY A 96 19.18 -10.61 3.99
N PHE A 97 20.17 -11.41 3.63
CA PHE A 97 21.18 -11.94 4.57
C PHE A 97 22.57 -11.98 3.95
N ASN A 98 23.58 -12.19 4.80
CA ASN A 98 24.97 -12.31 4.40
C ASN A 98 25.55 -13.66 4.84
N THR A 99 26.17 -14.38 3.90
CA THR A 99 26.92 -15.63 4.14
C THR A 99 28.32 -15.54 3.53
N GLY A 100 28.94 -14.35 3.56
CA GLY A 100 30.17 -14.02 2.83
C GLY A 100 29.86 -13.26 1.52
N ILE A 101 28.70 -13.51 0.93
CA ILE A 101 28.07 -12.75 -0.14
C ILE A 101 26.67 -12.33 0.35
N ASN A 102 26.20 -11.21 -0.13
CA ASN A 102 24.87 -10.70 0.20
C ASN A 102 23.81 -11.34 -0.72
N TYR A 103 22.74 -11.84 -0.13
CA TYR A 103 21.59 -12.43 -0.83
C TYR A 103 20.30 -11.73 -0.42
N ALA A 104 19.37 -11.61 -1.35
CA ALA A 104 18.00 -11.21 -1.03
C ALA A 104 17.20 -12.43 -0.57
N THR A 105 16.33 -12.23 0.39
CA THR A 105 15.29 -13.20 0.76
C THR A 105 14.12 -13.10 -0.20
N ALA A 106 13.73 -14.23 -0.80
CA ALA A 106 12.56 -14.28 -1.66
C ALA A 106 11.28 -14.31 -0.81
N LEU A 107 10.63 -13.15 -0.70
CA LEU A 107 9.41 -13.02 0.09
C LEU A 107 8.21 -13.60 -0.65
N SER A 108 7.30 -14.17 0.13
CA SER A 108 5.99 -14.64 -0.30
C SER A 108 4.92 -13.58 -0.07
N PHE A 109 3.77 -13.72 -0.74
CA PHE A 109 2.63 -12.85 -0.49
C PHE A 109 2.25 -12.83 1.00
N GLY A 110 2.13 -11.64 1.58
CA GLY A 110 1.77 -11.43 2.97
C GLY A 110 2.95 -11.36 3.95
N ASP A 111 4.19 -11.58 3.51
CA ASP A 111 5.37 -11.39 4.36
C ASP A 111 5.55 -9.91 4.71
N THR A 112 5.96 -9.62 5.94
CA THR A 112 6.12 -8.25 6.44
C THR A 112 7.40 -7.62 5.91
N ILE A 113 7.32 -6.36 5.49
CA ILE A 113 8.43 -5.52 5.07
C ILE A 113 8.39 -4.25 5.93
N ASP A 114 9.31 -4.15 6.87
CA ASP A 114 9.42 -3.05 7.83
C ASP A 114 10.88 -2.85 8.26
N ALA A 115 11.11 -1.96 9.22
CA ALA A 115 12.42 -1.70 9.78
C ALA A 115 13.04 -2.94 10.45
N GLY A 116 12.24 -3.88 10.96
CA GLY A 116 12.70 -5.14 11.53
C GLY A 116 13.17 -6.11 10.45
N ALA A 117 12.39 -6.26 9.38
CA ALA A 117 12.71 -7.14 8.25
C ALA A 117 13.95 -6.64 7.46
N THR A 118 14.15 -5.32 7.36
CA THR A 118 15.32 -4.72 6.71
C THR A 118 16.52 -4.54 7.64
N ALA A 119 16.37 -4.82 8.95
CA ALA A 119 17.44 -4.65 9.94
C ALA A 119 18.66 -5.52 9.59
N GLY A 120 19.81 -4.88 9.34
CA GLY A 120 21.02 -5.57 8.90
C GLY A 120 21.02 -6.04 7.45
N GLY A 121 19.97 -5.73 6.69
CA GLY A 121 19.89 -6.03 5.27
C GLY A 121 20.96 -5.30 4.46
N PRO A 122 21.51 -5.93 3.42
CA PRO A 122 22.51 -5.33 2.55
C PRO A 122 21.86 -4.37 1.53
N PHE A 123 22.63 -3.41 1.03
CA PHE A 123 22.19 -2.51 -0.03
C PHE A 123 22.34 -3.10 -1.45
N ALA A 124 23.19 -4.09 -1.63
CA ALA A 124 23.43 -4.80 -2.89
C ALA A 124 23.40 -6.30 -2.65
N VAL A 125 22.64 -7.02 -3.46
CA VAL A 125 22.32 -8.44 -3.25
C VAL A 125 22.39 -9.24 -4.55
N SER A 126 22.74 -10.53 -4.42
CA SER A 126 22.46 -11.55 -5.41
C SER A 126 21.01 -12.03 -5.24
N LEU A 127 20.28 -12.14 -6.33
CA LEU A 127 18.95 -12.73 -6.40
C LEU A 127 19.06 -14.20 -6.82
N ALA A 128 19.66 -14.42 -8.00
CA ALA A 128 19.81 -15.74 -8.59
C ALA A 128 21.20 -15.92 -9.19
N TYR A 129 21.77 -17.12 -8.95
CA TYR A 129 22.99 -17.62 -9.56
C TYR A 129 22.96 -19.16 -9.53
N PRO A 130 23.23 -19.87 -10.63
CA PRO A 130 22.97 -21.30 -10.72
C PRO A 130 23.81 -22.10 -9.74
N ASN A 131 23.23 -23.18 -9.20
CA ASN A 131 23.86 -24.08 -8.24
C ASN A 131 24.30 -23.42 -6.93
N ASN A 132 23.70 -22.28 -6.57
CA ASN A 132 23.95 -21.61 -5.30
C ASN A 132 22.74 -21.79 -4.36
N PRO A 133 22.89 -22.52 -3.23
CA PRO A 133 21.77 -22.80 -2.33
C PRO A 133 21.21 -21.56 -1.63
N ASN A 134 21.91 -20.42 -1.68
CA ASN A 134 21.46 -19.15 -1.12
C ASN A 134 20.74 -18.27 -2.14
N SER A 135 20.63 -18.70 -3.40
CA SER A 135 19.93 -17.99 -4.48
C SER A 135 18.45 -18.31 -4.44
N GLU A 136 17.70 -17.67 -3.54
CA GLU A 136 16.29 -17.98 -3.29
C GLU A 136 15.37 -17.58 -4.46
N PHE A 137 15.85 -16.72 -5.35
CA PHE A 137 15.12 -16.30 -6.58
C PHE A 137 15.43 -17.18 -7.80
N ASP A 138 16.23 -18.23 -7.64
CA ASP A 138 16.53 -19.13 -8.76
C ASP A 138 15.24 -19.82 -9.23
N ASN A 139 14.82 -19.53 -10.47
CA ASN A 139 13.54 -19.96 -11.06
C ASN A 139 12.28 -19.51 -10.29
N ALA A 140 12.32 -18.34 -9.68
CA ALA A 140 11.20 -17.76 -8.94
C ALA A 140 10.12 -17.22 -9.89
N THR A 141 8.86 -17.51 -9.61
CA THR A 141 7.70 -16.95 -10.33
C THR A 141 6.92 -16.05 -9.38
N GLY A 142 6.95 -14.74 -9.63
CA GLY A 142 6.19 -13.76 -8.85
C GLY A 142 6.64 -13.62 -7.39
N ALA A 143 7.92 -13.88 -7.07
CA ALA A 143 8.49 -13.63 -5.76
C ALA A 143 8.73 -12.14 -5.51
N TYR A 144 8.76 -11.73 -4.25
CA TYR A 144 8.88 -10.32 -3.87
C TYR A 144 10.26 -10.01 -3.31
N ILE A 145 10.86 -8.94 -3.80
CA ILE A 145 12.04 -8.29 -3.22
C ILE A 145 11.53 -7.21 -2.28
N GLY A 146 11.74 -7.34 -0.97
CA GLY A 146 11.43 -6.31 0.01
C GLY A 146 12.58 -5.32 0.14
N LEU A 147 12.28 -4.03 0.25
CA LEU A 147 13.31 -3.00 0.38
C LEU A 147 12.89 -1.84 1.28
N GLU A 148 13.91 -1.18 1.84
CA GLU A 148 13.85 0.14 2.46
C GLU A 148 14.58 1.11 1.55
N PHE A 149 13.98 2.26 1.24
CA PHE A 149 14.55 3.30 0.40
C PHE A 149 14.15 4.69 0.89
N PRO A 150 14.92 5.74 0.60
CA PRO A 150 14.57 7.09 1.02
C PRO A 150 13.64 7.77 0.02
N ILE A 151 12.60 8.44 0.54
CA ILE A 151 11.89 9.51 -0.17
C ILE A 151 12.25 10.80 0.53
N ASN A 152 12.92 11.72 -0.18
CA ASN A 152 13.55 12.90 0.41
C ASN A 152 14.55 12.49 1.53
N ALA A 153 14.23 12.74 2.79
CA ALA A 153 15.09 12.43 3.94
C ALA A 153 14.44 11.40 4.89
N THR A 154 13.37 10.73 4.47
CA THR A 154 12.63 9.77 5.29
C THR A 154 12.71 8.36 4.69
N SER A 155 12.76 7.33 5.55
CA SER A 155 12.74 5.93 5.12
C SER A 155 11.32 5.49 4.78
N HIS A 156 11.18 4.79 3.65
CA HIS A 156 9.96 4.15 3.20
C HIS A 156 10.22 2.68 2.89
N PHE A 157 9.18 1.87 2.95
CA PHE A 157 9.25 0.44 2.65
C PHE A 157 8.45 0.13 1.40
N GLY A 158 8.97 -0.82 0.61
CA GLY A 158 8.34 -1.22 -0.63
C GLY A 158 8.66 -2.66 -1.00
N TRP A 159 8.02 -3.12 -2.04
CA TRP A 159 8.30 -4.40 -2.68
C TRP A 159 8.33 -4.28 -4.20
N VAL A 160 9.16 -5.10 -4.81
CA VAL A 160 9.19 -5.33 -6.26
C VAL A 160 8.93 -6.82 -6.51
N ARG A 161 7.88 -7.14 -7.26
CA ARG A 161 7.56 -8.52 -7.64
C ARG A 161 8.25 -8.86 -8.94
N VAL A 162 8.93 -10.00 -8.95
CA VAL A 162 9.76 -10.41 -10.08
C VAL A 162 9.54 -11.87 -10.46
N THR A 163 9.77 -12.17 -11.74
CA THR A 163 9.84 -13.53 -12.28
C THR A 163 11.20 -13.73 -12.90
N ILE A 164 11.93 -14.75 -12.44
CA ILE A 164 13.28 -15.09 -12.90
C ILE A 164 13.30 -16.56 -13.33
N ASP A 165 13.75 -16.81 -14.55
CA ASP A 165 14.26 -18.10 -14.99
C ASP A 165 15.76 -17.94 -15.19
N ASN A 166 16.54 -18.31 -14.18
CA ASN A 166 17.99 -18.15 -14.21
C ASN A 166 18.61 -19.00 -15.30
N ALA A 167 18.12 -20.23 -15.55
CA ALA A 167 18.66 -21.12 -16.60
C ALA A 167 18.49 -20.52 -17.99
N ALA A 168 17.34 -19.90 -18.27
CA ALA A 168 17.09 -19.19 -19.53
C ALA A 168 17.71 -17.77 -19.58
N GLY A 169 18.16 -17.24 -18.42
CA GLY A 169 18.64 -15.86 -18.29
C GLY A 169 17.54 -14.82 -18.46
N THR A 170 16.29 -15.18 -18.17
CA THR A 170 15.16 -14.24 -18.22
C THR A 170 14.92 -13.59 -16.86
N PHE A 171 14.61 -12.30 -16.89
CA PHE A 171 14.28 -11.52 -15.72
C PHE A 171 13.16 -10.53 -16.06
N VAL A 172 12.03 -10.66 -15.40
CA VAL A 172 10.85 -9.82 -15.60
C VAL A 172 10.49 -9.14 -14.28
N ILE A 173 10.30 -7.83 -14.32
CA ILE A 173 9.69 -7.05 -13.24
C ILE A 173 8.19 -7.06 -13.50
N ASN A 174 7.41 -7.68 -12.64
CA ASN A 174 5.96 -7.77 -12.83
C ASN A 174 5.25 -6.49 -12.39
N ASP A 175 5.53 -6.01 -11.20
CA ASP A 175 4.98 -4.79 -10.60
C ASP A 175 5.71 -4.42 -9.29
N TRP A 176 5.33 -3.30 -8.68
CA TRP A 176 5.85 -2.86 -7.40
C TRP A 176 4.84 -2.02 -6.64
N ALA A 177 5.04 -1.91 -5.33
CA ALA A 177 4.36 -0.94 -4.50
C ALA A 177 5.25 -0.49 -3.34
N TYR A 178 4.89 0.64 -2.76
CA TYR A 178 5.53 1.16 -1.55
C TYR A 178 4.50 1.85 -0.65
N ASN A 179 4.86 2.01 0.63
CA ASN A 179 4.08 2.78 1.58
C ASN A 179 4.55 4.24 1.57
N ASP A 180 3.63 5.16 1.25
CA ASP A 180 3.88 6.60 1.17
C ASP A 180 4.05 7.26 2.55
N THR A 181 3.66 6.55 3.62
CA THR A 181 3.84 7.02 5.01
C THR A 181 5.24 6.68 5.51
N PRO A 182 6.05 7.69 5.91
CA PRO A 182 7.41 7.47 6.39
C PRO A 182 7.47 6.50 7.58
N GLY A 183 8.37 5.53 7.50
CA GLY A 183 8.63 4.57 8.58
C GLY A 183 7.57 3.50 8.77
N GLU A 184 6.46 3.53 8.05
CA GLU A 184 5.43 2.51 8.11
C GLU A 184 5.70 1.37 7.14
N GLY A 185 5.67 0.12 7.66
CA GLY A 185 5.83 -1.08 6.87
C GLY A 185 4.61 -1.39 5.99
N LEU A 186 4.77 -2.40 5.13
CA LEU A 186 3.69 -2.99 4.34
C LEU A 186 3.90 -4.50 4.22
N PHE A 187 2.92 -5.19 3.63
CA PHE A 187 3.06 -6.61 3.32
C PHE A 187 3.46 -6.80 1.85
N ALA A 188 4.27 -7.81 1.57
CA ALA A 188 4.60 -8.21 0.21
C ALA A 188 3.32 -8.52 -0.57
N GLY A 189 3.15 -7.87 -1.73
CA GLY A 189 1.94 -7.97 -2.54
C GLY A 189 0.76 -7.12 -2.05
N GLN A 190 0.90 -6.33 -0.99
CA GLN A 190 -0.12 -5.38 -0.58
C GLN A 190 -0.28 -4.30 -1.66
N VAL A 191 -1.52 -4.09 -2.06
CA VAL A 191 -1.94 -3.04 -3.00
C VAL A 191 -3.01 -2.16 -2.34
N PRO A 192 -3.26 -0.94 -2.84
CA PRO A 192 -4.33 -0.10 -2.30
C PRO A 192 -5.65 -0.84 -2.27
N GLU A 193 -6.38 -0.74 -1.15
CA GLU A 193 -7.72 -1.30 -1.09
C GLU A 193 -8.62 -0.60 -2.13
N PRO A 194 -9.37 -1.34 -2.94
CA PRO A 194 -10.33 -0.72 -3.84
C PRO A 194 -11.30 0.15 -3.02
N GLY A 195 -11.48 1.42 -3.40
CA GLY A 195 -12.43 2.35 -2.75
C GLY A 195 -13.88 1.83 -2.70
N THR A 196 -14.14 0.66 -3.28
CA THR A 196 -15.40 -0.09 -3.20
C THR A 196 -15.79 -0.47 -1.77
N LEU A 197 -14.81 -0.75 -0.87
CA LEU A 197 -15.10 -1.03 0.55
C LEU A 197 -15.66 0.21 1.25
N GLY A 198 -15.08 1.39 0.99
CA GLY A 198 -15.60 2.67 1.48
C GLY A 198 -17.00 2.98 0.94
N LEU A 199 -17.24 2.72 -0.34
CA LEU A 199 -18.55 2.87 -0.97
C LEU A 199 -19.58 1.87 -0.40
N LEU A 200 -19.18 0.63 -0.14
CA LEU A 200 -20.03 -0.38 0.48
C LEU A 200 -20.41 0.01 1.91
N ALA A 201 -19.46 0.48 2.71
CA ALA A 201 -19.70 0.98 4.06
C ALA A 201 -20.64 2.20 4.05
N ALA A 202 -20.42 3.17 3.16
CA ALA A 202 -21.30 4.32 2.96
C ALA A 202 -22.70 3.91 2.50
N GLY A 203 -22.81 2.94 1.58
CA GLY A 203 -24.06 2.37 1.13
C GLY A 203 -24.83 1.68 2.26
N ALA A 204 -24.17 0.88 3.09
CA ALA A 204 -24.76 0.21 4.24
C ALA A 204 -25.28 1.23 5.28
N ALA A 205 -24.50 2.28 5.57
CA ALA A 205 -24.93 3.37 6.46
C ALA A 205 -26.13 4.12 5.90
N GLY A 206 -26.17 4.39 4.59
CA GLY A 206 -27.30 5.02 3.90
C GLY A 206 -28.59 4.18 4.00
N LEU A 207 -28.48 2.87 3.78
CA LEU A 207 -29.62 1.94 3.93
C LEU A 207 -30.14 1.88 5.37
N ALA A 208 -29.23 1.88 6.37
CA ALA A 208 -29.61 1.91 7.78
C ALA A 208 -30.37 3.20 8.14
N ALA A 209 -29.93 4.34 7.61
CA ALA A 209 -30.59 5.63 7.81
C ALA A 209 -32.01 5.67 7.20
N VAL A 210 -32.18 5.12 5.99
CA VAL A 210 -33.51 5.02 5.32
C VAL A 210 -34.44 4.09 6.10
N ARG A 211 -33.95 2.96 6.61
CA ARG A 211 -34.75 2.03 7.43
C ARG A 211 -35.23 2.67 8.74
N ARG A 212 -34.40 3.48 9.41
CA ARG A 212 -34.80 4.22 10.61
C ARG A 212 -35.92 5.23 10.32
N ARG A 213 -35.78 6.02 9.24
CA ARG A 213 -36.82 6.98 8.85
C ARG A 213 -38.16 6.34 8.55
N ARG A 214 -38.20 5.14 7.98
CA ARG A 214 -39.47 4.42 7.70
C ARG A 214 -40.14 3.90 8.99
N LYS A 215 -39.36 3.52 10.00
CA LYS A 215 -39.89 3.09 11.33
C LYS A 215 -40.49 4.26 12.12
N ASP A 216 -39.93 5.46 11.98
CA ASP A 216 -40.39 6.65 12.71
C ASP A 216 -41.63 7.29 12.02
N ALA A 217 -41.99 6.86 10.81
CA ALA A 217 -43.13 7.34 10.05
C ALA A 217 -44.34 6.38 10.07
N SER A 218 -44.26 5.24 10.78
CA SER A 218 -45.34 4.26 10.98
C SER A 218 -45.81 4.30 12.44
#